data_50b23e161f9ae9378eae9214b2f78247
#
_entry.id   50b23e161f9ae9378eae9214b2f78247
#
_cell.length_a   1.000
_cell.length_b   1.000
_cell.length_c   1.000
_cell.angle_alpha   90.00
_cell.angle_beta   90.00
_cell.angle_gamma   90.00
#
_symmetry.space_group_name_H-M   'P 1'
#
loop_
_entity.id
_entity.type
_entity.pdbx_description
1 polymer ?
#
loop_
_entity_poly.entity_id
_entity_poly.type
_entity_poly.pdbx_seq_one_letter_code
_entity_poly.pdbx_strand_id
1 'polypeptide(L)'
;MSDEQAGADKINKYLKSYFGNNTLEFRAVEGNKSEFKIYRNGNEANNLSEGECSLMGFCYFMAKLQDADRASIIWIDDPISSLDSNHIFFIFSLIDSELFDAKELKYYQLFISTHNLESLKYIKRLKAISDGRIDENKKVNLYLIEKDENGSRIKDMPKFLKSYTTEFNYLFEQIYNQKDVGNIEDENIRTTLIYNFGNNLRKFLEVYLFYKYSTVKSFGIEVLERFFKSDDDKAVSSLVNRCVNELSHLREIMERGMKPLDIPESKKIAKFVLETIKRKDPERYEALCESIGKSSEL
;
A
#
# COMPACT_ATOMS: atom_id res chain seq x y z
N MET A 1 25.26 28.23 22.26
CA MET A 1 24.09 27.39 22.50
C MET A 1 24.58 26.06 23.01
N SER A 2 23.98 25.50 24.04
CA SER A 2 24.36 24.14 24.45
C SER A 2 23.88 23.14 23.41
N ASP A 3 24.53 21.99 23.30
CA ASP A 3 24.14 20.93 22.36
C ASP A 3 22.70 20.44 22.62
N GLU A 4 22.25 20.51 23.87
CA GLU A 4 20.89 20.17 24.28
C GLU A 4 19.85 21.15 23.72
N GLN A 5 20.14 22.46 23.71
CA GLN A 5 19.22 23.45 23.14
C GLN A 5 19.09 23.26 21.62
N ALA A 6 20.19 22.99 20.93
CA ALA A 6 20.17 22.70 19.51
C ALA A 6 19.31 21.43 19.18
N GLY A 7 19.39 20.41 20.05
CA GLY A 7 18.56 19.23 19.98
C GLY A 7 17.07 19.54 20.18
N ALA A 8 16.72 20.33 21.18
CA ALA A 8 15.35 20.76 21.44
C ALA A 8 14.77 21.57 20.29
N ASP A 9 15.52 22.52 19.74
CA ASP A 9 15.11 23.37 18.62
C ASP A 9 14.82 22.53 17.37
N LYS A 10 15.57 21.46 17.17
CA LYS A 10 15.39 20.56 16.06
C LYS A 10 14.13 19.72 16.20
N ILE A 11 13.88 19.17 17.40
CA ILE A 11 12.64 18.45 17.69
C ILE A 11 11.43 19.36 17.46
N ASN A 12 11.50 20.60 17.95
CA ASN A 12 10.46 21.61 17.78
C ASN A 12 10.25 21.95 16.29
N LYS A 13 11.31 22.00 15.50
CA LYS A 13 11.21 22.17 14.05
C LYS A 13 10.46 21.01 13.40
N TYR A 14 10.72 19.75 13.79
CA TYR A 14 9.98 18.60 13.27
C TYR A 14 8.51 18.65 13.65
N LEU A 15 8.19 18.91 14.92
CA LEU A 15 6.82 19.04 15.40
C LEU A 15 6.05 20.09 14.61
N LYS A 16 6.65 21.26 14.39
CA LYS A 16 6.02 22.35 13.65
C LYS A 16 5.90 22.08 12.17
N SER A 17 6.97 21.61 11.52
CA SER A 17 7.04 21.52 10.06
C SER A 17 6.31 20.30 9.50
N TYR A 18 6.39 19.16 10.21
CA TYR A 18 5.81 17.89 9.72
C TYR A 18 4.45 17.59 10.34
N PHE A 19 4.23 17.99 11.60
CA PHE A 19 3.01 17.61 12.31
C PHE A 19 2.07 18.78 12.58
N GLY A 20 2.46 20.00 12.17
CA GLY A 20 1.64 21.20 12.39
C GLY A 20 1.37 21.48 13.86
N ASN A 21 2.06 20.80 14.77
CA ASN A 21 1.84 20.95 16.20
C ASN A 21 2.61 22.15 16.72
N ASN A 22 1.89 23.24 16.99
CA ASN A 22 2.45 24.47 17.58
C ASN A 22 2.18 24.55 19.09
N THR A 23 1.51 23.57 19.67
CA THR A 23 1.10 23.60 21.09
C THR A 23 2.08 22.89 22.01
N LEU A 24 2.77 21.86 21.50
CA LEU A 24 3.79 21.10 22.24
C LEU A 24 5.19 21.58 21.87
N GLU A 25 6.03 21.70 22.86
CA GLU A 25 7.40 22.19 22.73
C GLU A 25 8.34 21.44 23.68
N PHE A 26 9.52 21.07 23.17
CA PHE A 26 10.65 20.61 23.98
C PHE A 26 11.49 21.78 24.46
N ARG A 27 11.88 21.76 25.71
CA ARG A 27 12.88 22.72 26.25
C ARG A 27 13.94 21.97 27.04
N ALA A 28 15.20 22.35 26.81
CA ALA A 28 16.29 21.86 27.61
C ALA A 28 16.19 22.42 29.05
N VAL A 29 16.51 21.59 30.04
CA VAL A 29 16.53 22.02 31.44
C VAL A 29 17.90 22.60 31.74
N GLU A 30 17.95 23.88 32.22
CA GLU A 30 19.19 24.51 32.59
C GLU A 30 19.86 23.76 33.76
N GLY A 31 21.15 23.46 33.61
CA GLY A 31 21.98 22.84 34.66
C GLY A 31 21.94 21.31 34.72
N ASN A 32 21.09 20.65 33.94
CA ASN A 32 21.04 19.20 33.91
C ASN A 32 21.31 18.69 32.48
N LYS A 33 22.49 18.14 32.24
CA LYS A 33 22.86 17.62 30.93
C LYS A 33 21.93 16.46 30.56
N SER A 34 21.31 16.57 29.39
CA SER A 34 20.42 15.56 28.78
C SER A 34 18.99 15.47 29.36
N GLU A 35 18.52 16.43 30.12
CA GLU A 35 17.13 16.46 30.57
C GLU A 35 16.31 17.46 29.74
N PHE A 36 15.17 17.00 29.21
CA PHE A 36 14.21 17.80 28.45
C PHE A 36 12.89 17.80 29.19
N LYS A 37 12.21 18.94 29.18
CA LYS A 37 10.82 19.06 29.62
C LYS A 37 9.94 19.40 28.43
N ILE A 38 8.74 18.89 28.49
CA ILE A 38 7.72 19.14 27.49
C ILE A 38 6.78 20.20 28.00
N TYR A 39 6.50 21.19 27.17
CA TYR A 39 5.58 22.28 27.46
C TYR A 39 4.39 22.25 26.51
N ARG A 40 3.23 22.63 27.04
CA ARG A 40 2.02 22.86 26.26
C ARG A 40 1.53 24.27 26.46
N ASN A 41 1.52 25.06 25.39
CA ASN A 41 1.14 26.48 25.43
C ASN A 41 1.89 27.27 26.55
N GLY A 42 3.17 27.02 26.70
CA GLY A 42 4.03 27.71 27.68
C GLY A 42 4.03 27.14 29.10
N ASN A 43 3.14 26.17 29.41
CA ASN A 43 3.10 25.49 30.70
C ASN A 43 3.71 24.10 30.61
N GLU A 44 4.32 23.59 31.68
CA GLU A 44 4.82 22.21 31.71
C GLU A 44 3.68 21.22 31.43
N ALA A 45 3.87 20.38 30.43
CA ALA A 45 2.85 19.48 29.95
C ALA A 45 2.78 18.22 30.82
N ASN A 46 1.67 18.05 31.51
CA ASN A 46 1.32 16.83 32.23
C ASN A 46 0.26 16.10 31.42
N ASN A 47 0.21 14.76 31.50
CA ASN A 47 -0.82 13.93 30.86
C ASN A 47 -0.86 14.06 29.33
N LEU A 48 0.24 13.71 28.67
CA LEU A 48 0.27 13.52 27.22
C LEU A 48 -0.58 12.32 26.83
N SER A 49 -1.29 12.41 25.70
CA SER A 49 -1.93 11.25 25.10
C SER A 49 -0.87 10.26 24.58
N GLU A 50 -1.25 9.00 24.38
CA GLU A 50 -0.35 7.98 23.84
C GLU A 50 0.23 8.38 22.48
N GLY A 51 -0.62 8.95 21.61
CA GLY A 51 -0.19 9.46 20.31
C GLY A 51 0.80 10.64 20.42
N GLU A 52 0.59 11.56 21.38
CA GLU A 52 1.54 12.64 21.63
C GLU A 52 2.87 12.10 22.14
N CYS A 53 2.85 11.12 23.04
CA CYS A 53 4.07 10.48 23.54
C CYS A 53 4.84 9.81 22.39
N SER A 54 4.14 9.05 21.54
CA SER A 54 4.75 8.37 20.39
C SER A 54 5.35 9.36 19.41
N LEU A 55 4.63 10.43 19.10
CA LEU A 55 5.09 11.50 18.19
C LEU A 55 6.33 12.20 18.74
N MET A 56 6.31 12.58 20.01
CA MET A 56 7.43 13.25 20.68
C MET A 56 8.66 12.34 20.73
N GLY A 57 8.45 11.07 21.09
CA GLY A 57 9.52 10.05 21.12
C GLY A 57 10.14 9.84 19.74
N PHE A 58 9.31 9.78 18.68
CA PHE A 58 9.80 9.65 17.32
C PHE A 58 10.60 10.88 16.85
N CYS A 59 10.11 12.09 17.11
CA CYS A 59 10.86 13.31 16.78
C CYS A 59 12.20 13.38 17.53
N TYR A 60 12.23 13.00 18.80
CA TYR A 60 13.45 12.91 19.59
C TYR A 60 14.43 11.89 18.99
N PHE A 61 13.94 10.68 18.65
CA PHE A 61 14.73 9.65 18.01
C PHE A 61 15.35 10.16 16.70
N MET A 62 14.56 10.76 15.82
CA MET A 62 15.03 11.30 14.54
C MET A 62 16.05 12.43 14.71
N ALA A 63 15.89 13.28 15.74
CA ALA A 63 16.89 14.31 16.05
C ALA A 63 18.23 13.70 16.49
N LYS A 64 18.18 12.64 17.31
CA LYS A 64 19.37 11.92 17.78
C LYS A 64 20.10 11.16 16.68
N LEU A 65 19.40 10.68 15.67
CA LEU A 65 20.05 9.99 14.54
C LEU A 65 21.03 10.86 13.75
N GLN A 66 20.92 12.17 13.87
CA GLN A 66 21.87 13.07 13.18
C GLN A 66 23.26 13.07 13.79
N ASP A 67 23.35 12.73 15.07
CA ASP A 67 24.61 12.58 15.78
C ASP A 67 25.14 11.12 15.71
N ALA A 68 24.41 10.24 15.01
CA ALA A 68 24.80 8.84 14.89
C ALA A 68 26.05 8.66 14.02
N ASP A 69 26.87 7.69 14.38
CA ASP A 69 28.02 7.28 13.56
C ASP A 69 27.52 6.64 12.24
N ARG A 70 28.25 6.86 11.16
CA ARG A 70 28.00 6.24 9.84
C ARG A 70 28.07 4.70 9.88
N ALA A 71 28.69 4.12 10.89
CA ALA A 71 28.71 2.69 11.14
C ALA A 71 27.45 2.16 11.87
N SER A 72 26.51 3.05 12.21
CA SER A 72 25.32 2.66 12.98
C SER A 72 24.35 1.81 12.18
N ILE A 73 23.77 0.82 12.85
CA ILE A 73 22.62 0.06 12.37
C ILE A 73 21.39 0.68 13.02
N ILE A 74 20.43 1.12 12.17
CA ILE A 74 19.19 1.74 12.61
C ILE A 74 18.06 0.77 12.45
N TRP A 75 17.23 0.61 13.49
CA TRP A 75 15.99 -0.14 13.43
C TRP A 75 14.82 0.75 13.84
N ILE A 76 13.86 0.91 12.93
CA ILE A 76 12.60 1.61 13.16
C ILE A 76 11.50 0.57 13.19
N ASP A 77 10.98 0.25 14.37
CA ASP A 77 9.95 -0.75 14.57
C ASP A 77 8.59 -0.08 14.73
N ASP A 78 7.72 -0.35 13.78
CA ASP A 78 6.32 0.08 13.73
C ASP A 78 6.09 1.55 14.16
N PRO A 79 6.66 2.51 13.43
CA PRO A 79 6.75 3.91 13.87
C PRO A 79 5.38 4.60 13.98
N ILE A 80 4.30 3.91 13.65
CA ILE A 80 2.94 4.44 13.64
C ILE A 80 2.03 3.82 14.70
N SER A 81 2.55 2.93 15.54
CA SER A 81 1.75 2.38 16.63
C SER A 81 1.22 3.53 17.50
N SER A 82 -0.09 3.49 17.80
CA SER A 82 -0.80 4.52 18.58
C SER A 82 -1.01 5.88 17.90
N LEU A 83 -0.69 6.01 16.60
CA LEU A 83 -0.93 7.23 15.82
C LEU A 83 -2.15 7.09 14.92
N ASP A 84 -2.85 8.20 14.70
CA ASP A 84 -3.92 8.24 13.71
C ASP A 84 -3.38 8.27 12.27
N SER A 85 -4.27 8.00 11.31
CA SER A 85 -3.92 7.93 9.89
C SER A 85 -3.32 9.24 9.33
N ASN A 86 -3.64 10.40 9.94
CA ASN A 86 -3.11 11.68 9.49
C ASN A 86 -1.61 11.81 9.79
N HIS A 87 -1.15 11.20 10.88
CA HIS A 87 0.26 11.24 11.27
C HIS A 87 1.15 10.28 10.46
N ILE A 88 0.57 9.23 9.88
CA ILE A 88 1.33 8.24 9.07
C ILE A 88 2.10 8.93 7.94
N PHE A 89 1.43 9.79 7.18
CA PHE A 89 2.06 10.53 6.07
C PHE A 89 3.26 11.35 6.53
N PHE A 90 3.12 12.06 7.65
CA PHE A 90 4.19 12.94 8.16
C PHE A 90 5.38 12.15 8.69
N ILE A 91 5.16 11.02 9.37
CA ILE A 91 6.23 10.14 9.83
C ILE A 91 7.08 9.65 8.65
N PHE A 92 6.45 9.14 7.60
CA PHE A 92 7.19 8.67 6.44
C PHE A 92 7.85 9.81 5.66
N SER A 93 7.26 11.00 5.63
CA SER A 93 7.89 12.20 5.05
C SER A 93 9.13 12.60 5.83
N LEU A 94 9.11 12.52 7.16
CA LEU A 94 10.26 12.80 8.01
C LEU A 94 11.36 11.74 7.82
N ILE A 95 10.99 10.45 7.76
CA ILE A 95 11.95 9.38 7.45
C ILE A 95 12.61 9.62 6.09
N ASP A 96 11.83 9.93 5.07
CA ASP A 96 12.32 10.13 3.70
C ASP A 96 13.31 11.30 3.63
N SER A 97 12.95 12.44 4.22
CA SER A 97 13.79 13.64 4.19
C SER A 97 15.07 13.51 4.98
N GLU A 98 15.02 12.87 6.15
CA GLU A 98 16.19 12.82 7.07
C GLU A 98 17.12 11.64 6.80
N LEU A 99 16.60 10.54 6.26
CA LEU A 99 17.38 9.33 6.05
C LEU A 99 17.71 9.06 4.56
N PHE A 100 16.91 9.55 3.62
CA PHE A 100 17.09 9.26 2.20
C PHE A 100 17.42 10.48 1.34
N ASP A 101 16.98 11.69 1.70
CA ASP A 101 17.30 12.93 0.97
C ASP A 101 18.69 13.49 1.30
N ALA A 102 19.34 12.97 2.32
CA ALA A 102 20.68 13.40 2.69
C ALA A 102 21.69 13.07 1.58
N LYS A 103 22.54 14.02 1.21
CA LYS A 103 23.61 13.83 0.20
C LYS A 103 24.55 12.67 0.54
N GLU A 104 24.67 12.34 1.84
CA GLU A 104 25.44 11.24 2.35
C GLU A 104 24.61 10.47 3.37
N LEU A 105 24.53 9.16 3.22
CA LEU A 105 23.86 8.31 4.20
C LEU A 105 24.61 8.34 5.53
N LYS A 106 23.87 8.53 6.61
CA LYS A 106 24.38 8.63 7.97
C LYS A 106 24.33 7.29 8.73
N TYR A 107 24.11 6.19 8.01
CA TYR A 107 23.99 4.85 8.62
C TYR A 107 24.61 3.79 7.69
N TYR A 108 25.01 2.69 8.30
CA TYR A 108 25.50 1.52 7.58
C TYR A 108 24.33 0.66 7.06
N GLN A 109 23.32 0.46 7.92
CA GLN A 109 22.17 -0.38 7.60
C GLN A 109 20.90 0.18 8.26
N LEU A 110 19.77 0.13 7.55
CA LEU A 110 18.47 0.56 8.04
C LEU A 110 17.46 -0.58 7.90
N PHE A 111 16.79 -0.90 9.01
CA PHE A 111 15.65 -1.80 9.07
C PHE A 111 14.40 -0.99 9.42
N ILE A 112 13.32 -1.21 8.69
CA ILE A 112 11.99 -0.68 9.01
C ILE A 112 11.04 -1.85 9.06
N SER A 113 10.41 -2.10 10.22
CA SER A 113 9.40 -3.14 10.40
C SER A 113 8.03 -2.52 10.66
N THR A 114 6.99 -3.17 10.19
CA THR A 114 5.59 -2.78 10.45
C THR A 114 4.66 -3.97 10.29
N HIS A 115 3.59 -4.01 11.09
CA HIS A 115 2.47 -4.93 10.91
C HIS A 115 1.31 -4.29 10.14
N ASN A 116 1.40 -3.01 9.79
CA ASN A 116 0.35 -2.25 9.14
C ASN A 116 0.56 -2.15 7.63
N LEU A 117 -0.42 -2.61 6.84
CA LEU A 117 -0.35 -2.59 5.37
C LEU A 117 -0.38 -1.18 4.78
N GLU A 118 -0.97 -0.20 5.47
CA GLU A 118 -0.90 1.19 5.01
C GLU A 118 0.52 1.74 5.13
N SER A 119 1.19 1.46 6.25
CA SER A 119 2.60 1.81 6.42
C SER A 119 3.48 1.17 5.36
N LEU A 120 3.23 -0.09 5.01
CA LEU A 120 3.96 -0.77 3.93
C LEU A 120 3.86 -0.02 2.60
N LYS A 121 2.71 0.59 2.29
CA LYS A 121 2.55 1.42 1.07
C LYS A 121 3.48 2.63 1.09
N TYR A 122 3.60 3.31 2.24
CA TYR A 122 4.50 4.45 2.38
C TYR A 122 5.97 4.04 2.35
N ILE A 123 6.33 2.94 3.03
CA ILE A 123 7.69 2.38 2.98
C ILE A 123 8.10 2.11 1.53
N LYS A 124 7.25 1.47 0.75
CA LYS A 124 7.50 1.17 -0.67
C LYS A 124 7.65 2.42 -1.56
N ARG A 125 7.17 3.57 -1.11
CA ARG A 125 7.27 4.86 -1.80
C ARG A 125 8.43 5.73 -1.35
N LEU A 126 9.19 5.30 -0.34
CA LEU A 126 10.39 6.03 0.06
C LEU A 126 11.33 6.18 -1.16
N LYS A 127 11.94 7.35 -1.30
CA LYS A 127 12.76 7.71 -2.48
C LYS A 127 13.84 6.69 -2.81
N ALA A 128 14.45 6.10 -1.79
CA ALA A 128 15.45 5.07 -1.97
C ALA A 128 14.91 3.80 -2.67
N ILE A 129 13.62 3.53 -2.58
CA ILE A 129 12.98 2.33 -3.13
C ILE A 129 12.34 2.63 -4.50
N SER A 130 11.70 3.82 -4.64
CA SER A 130 10.93 4.18 -5.83
C SER A 130 11.80 4.65 -7.00
N ASP A 131 12.87 5.41 -6.72
CA ASP A 131 13.64 6.08 -7.78
C ASP A 131 14.77 5.24 -8.36
N GLY A 132 14.96 4.01 -7.87
CA GLY A 132 16.09 3.18 -8.31
C GLY A 132 17.48 3.79 -8.04
N ARG A 133 17.52 4.91 -7.28
CA ARG A 133 18.77 5.62 -6.92
C ARG A 133 19.59 4.88 -5.86
N ILE A 134 19.20 3.65 -5.60
CA ILE A 134 20.05 2.78 -4.80
C ILE A 134 21.24 2.47 -5.68
N ASP A 135 22.38 3.09 -5.35
CA ASP A 135 23.70 2.72 -5.84
C ASP A 135 23.74 1.18 -5.99
N GLU A 136 24.34 0.66 -7.05
CA GLU A 136 24.44 -0.78 -7.30
C GLU A 136 24.91 -1.60 -6.08
N ASN A 137 25.55 -0.92 -5.11
CA ASN A 137 26.01 -1.46 -3.85
C ASN A 137 24.97 -1.43 -2.71
N LYS A 138 23.79 -0.82 -2.90
CA LYS A 138 22.76 -0.70 -1.86
C LYS A 138 21.55 -1.53 -2.20
N LYS A 139 21.46 -2.70 -1.60
CA LYS A 139 20.40 -3.66 -1.85
C LYS A 139 19.22 -3.42 -0.89
N VAL A 140 18.03 -3.17 -1.45
CA VAL A 140 16.77 -3.20 -0.69
C VAL A 140 16.23 -4.62 -0.72
N ASN A 141 15.97 -5.17 0.48
CA ASN A 141 15.33 -6.46 0.64
C ASN A 141 14.01 -6.27 1.37
N LEU A 142 12.98 -6.98 0.92
CA LEU A 142 11.66 -6.98 1.53
C LEU A 142 11.35 -8.36 2.07
N TYR A 143 11.12 -8.45 3.37
CA TYR A 143 10.86 -9.70 4.08
C TYR A 143 9.45 -9.71 4.67
N LEU A 144 8.90 -10.89 4.84
CA LEU A 144 7.69 -11.16 5.60
C LEU A 144 8.05 -12.00 6.82
N ILE A 145 7.59 -11.55 8.00
CA ILE A 145 7.68 -12.34 9.22
C ILE A 145 6.33 -13.03 9.42
N GLU A 146 6.32 -14.35 9.40
CA GLU A 146 5.15 -15.15 9.70
C GLU A 146 5.33 -15.87 11.03
N LYS A 147 4.26 -15.92 11.81
CA LYS A 147 4.19 -16.70 13.04
C LYS A 147 3.21 -17.86 12.85
N ASP A 148 3.67 -19.05 13.09
CA ASP A 148 2.86 -20.26 13.15
C ASP A 148 2.98 -20.96 14.54
N GLU A 149 2.42 -22.16 14.67
CA GLU A 149 2.47 -22.94 15.91
C GLU A 149 3.91 -23.33 16.30
N ASN A 150 4.85 -23.35 15.33
CA ASN A 150 6.24 -23.73 15.52
C ASN A 150 7.17 -22.53 15.75
N GLY A 151 6.63 -21.30 15.74
CA GLY A 151 7.39 -20.07 15.99
C GLY A 151 7.33 -19.05 14.86
N SER A 152 8.25 -18.11 14.88
CA SER A 152 8.34 -17.04 13.88
C SER A 152 9.40 -17.36 12.83
N ARG A 153 9.09 -17.12 11.56
CA ARG A 153 10.00 -17.32 10.43
C ARG A 153 10.07 -16.07 9.56
N ILE A 154 11.28 -15.77 9.10
CA ILE A 154 11.52 -14.73 8.11
C ILE A 154 11.60 -15.39 6.74
N LYS A 155 10.84 -14.88 5.78
CA LYS A 155 10.87 -15.31 4.38
C LYS A 155 10.83 -14.11 3.45
N ASP A 156 11.18 -14.31 2.20
CA ASP A 156 11.01 -13.30 1.17
C ASP A 156 9.54 -12.86 1.10
N MET A 157 9.35 -11.54 0.98
CA MET A 157 8.00 -10.99 0.86
C MET A 157 7.33 -11.53 -0.41
N PRO A 158 6.11 -12.08 -0.33
CA PRO A 158 5.38 -12.59 -1.49
C PRO A 158 5.16 -11.52 -2.55
N LYS A 159 5.12 -11.94 -3.82
CA LYS A 159 4.96 -11.05 -4.97
C LYS A 159 3.76 -10.08 -4.82
N PHE A 160 2.64 -10.56 -4.30
CA PHE A 160 1.45 -9.73 -4.14
C PHE A 160 1.63 -8.58 -3.13
N LEU A 161 2.42 -8.76 -2.06
CA LEU A 161 2.79 -7.69 -1.13
C LEU A 161 3.93 -6.82 -1.67
N LYS A 162 4.85 -7.42 -2.44
CA LYS A 162 6.05 -6.77 -2.96
C LYS A 162 5.75 -5.85 -4.15
N SER A 163 4.95 -6.33 -5.11
CA SER A 163 4.76 -5.71 -6.42
C SER A 163 3.50 -4.88 -6.52
N TYR A 164 2.41 -5.24 -5.83
CA TYR A 164 1.17 -4.49 -5.97
C TYR A 164 1.10 -3.30 -5.01
N THR A 165 0.73 -2.16 -5.56
CA THR A 165 0.50 -0.96 -4.77
C THR A 165 -0.83 -1.03 -4.03
N THR A 166 -1.82 -1.71 -4.61
CA THR A 166 -3.17 -1.87 -4.06
C THR A 166 -3.79 -3.22 -4.43
N GLU A 167 -4.84 -3.65 -3.70
CA GLU A 167 -5.66 -4.80 -4.07
C GLU A 167 -6.22 -4.67 -5.50
N PHE A 168 -6.48 -3.45 -5.94
CA PHE A 168 -7.00 -3.16 -7.28
C PHE A 168 -6.04 -3.65 -8.39
N ASN A 169 -4.74 -3.45 -8.23
CA ASN A 169 -3.73 -3.95 -9.18
C ASN A 169 -3.67 -5.49 -9.17
N TYR A 170 -3.76 -6.10 -7.99
CA TYR A 170 -3.85 -7.55 -7.87
C TYR A 170 -5.08 -8.11 -8.59
N LEU A 171 -6.26 -7.53 -8.36
CA LEU A 171 -7.49 -7.95 -9.02
C LEU A 171 -7.40 -7.82 -10.55
N PHE A 172 -6.79 -6.73 -11.04
CA PHE A 172 -6.55 -6.56 -12.47
C PHE A 172 -5.63 -7.66 -13.02
N GLU A 173 -4.57 -8.03 -12.33
CA GLU A 173 -3.69 -9.13 -12.78
C GLU A 173 -4.45 -10.47 -12.84
N GLN A 174 -5.34 -10.74 -11.88
CA GLN A 174 -6.13 -11.97 -11.92
C GLN A 174 -7.02 -12.01 -13.18
N ILE A 175 -7.65 -10.90 -13.55
CA ILE A 175 -8.47 -10.79 -14.76
C ILE A 175 -7.59 -10.89 -16.01
N TYR A 176 -6.43 -10.22 -16.01
CA TYR A 176 -5.49 -10.26 -17.13
C TYR A 176 -4.97 -11.69 -17.40
N ASN A 177 -4.61 -12.42 -16.36
CA ASN A 177 -4.14 -13.81 -16.49
C ASN A 177 -5.25 -14.77 -16.95
N GLN A 178 -6.53 -14.46 -16.66
CA GLN A 178 -7.66 -15.27 -17.07
C GLN A 178 -7.81 -15.36 -18.60
N LYS A 179 -7.35 -14.36 -19.37
CA LYS A 179 -7.38 -14.40 -20.84
C LYS A 179 -6.58 -15.57 -21.42
N ASP A 180 -5.56 -16.03 -20.69
CA ASP A 180 -4.64 -17.09 -21.09
C ASP A 180 -4.68 -18.32 -20.15
N VAL A 181 -5.75 -18.44 -19.35
CA VAL A 181 -5.91 -19.49 -18.33
C VAL A 181 -5.74 -20.91 -18.89
N GLY A 182 -6.11 -21.14 -20.14
CA GLY A 182 -5.93 -22.45 -20.80
C GLY A 182 -4.46 -22.85 -21.02
N ASN A 183 -3.54 -21.90 -20.99
CA ASN A 183 -2.10 -22.14 -21.20
C ASN A 183 -1.35 -22.38 -19.87
N ILE A 184 -2.05 -22.35 -18.74
CA ILE A 184 -1.44 -22.57 -17.42
C ILE A 184 -1.33 -24.08 -17.19
N GLU A 185 -0.10 -24.57 -17.07
CA GLU A 185 0.20 -26.01 -16.89
C GLU A 185 -0.20 -26.50 -15.49
N ASP A 186 0.03 -25.68 -14.46
CA ASP A 186 -0.36 -26.02 -13.09
C ASP A 186 -1.87 -26.02 -12.93
N GLU A 187 -2.44 -27.21 -12.73
CA GLU A 187 -3.88 -27.42 -12.59
C GLU A 187 -4.47 -26.73 -11.36
N ASN A 188 -3.73 -26.66 -10.25
CA ASN A 188 -4.20 -26.01 -9.03
C ASN A 188 -4.29 -24.48 -9.23
N ILE A 189 -3.28 -23.87 -9.86
CA ILE A 189 -3.29 -22.46 -10.22
C ILE A 189 -4.43 -22.16 -11.19
N ARG A 190 -4.56 -22.97 -12.23
CA ARG A 190 -5.63 -22.84 -13.24
C ARG A 190 -7.01 -22.92 -12.60
N THR A 191 -7.25 -23.94 -11.78
CA THR A 191 -8.52 -24.14 -11.07
C THR A 191 -8.82 -22.96 -10.13
N THR A 192 -7.84 -22.50 -9.38
CA THR A 192 -7.98 -21.36 -8.48
C THR A 192 -8.36 -20.07 -9.21
N LEU A 193 -7.75 -19.79 -10.37
CA LEU A 193 -8.10 -18.65 -11.21
C LEU A 193 -9.54 -18.71 -11.71
N ILE A 194 -9.97 -19.86 -12.21
CA ILE A 194 -11.34 -20.05 -12.74
C ILE A 194 -12.37 -19.91 -11.61
N TYR A 195 -12.09 -20.53 -10.46
CA TYR A 195 -13.01 -20.50 -9.31
C TYR A 195 -13.25 -19.10 -8.75
N ASN A 196 -12.18 -18.31 -8.67
CA ASN A 196 -12.24 -16.97 -8.10
C ASN A 196 -12.58 -15.89 -9.13
N PHE A 197 -12.66 -16.24 -10.41
CA PHE A 197 -12.79 -15.25 -11.48
C PHE A 197 -13.99 -14.33 -11.32
N GLY A 198 -15.19 -14.85 -11.07
CA GLY A 198 -16.40 -14.05 -10.91
C GLY A 198 -16.30 -13.05 -9.76
N ASN A 199 -15.78 -13.48 -8.63
CA ASN A 199 -15.60 -12.63 -7.45
C ASN A 199 -14.53 -11.55 -7.69
N ASN A 200 -13.40 -11.93 -8.28
CA ASN A 200 -12.31 -10.99 -8.59
C ASN A 200 -12.77 -9.96 -9.64
N LEU A 201 -13.49 -10.39 -10.66
CA LEU A 201 -14.05 -9.51 -11.69
C LEU A 201 -15.04 -8.52 -11.10
N ARG A 202 -15.94 -8.98 -10.23
CA ARG A 202 -16.88 -8.09 -9.52
C ARG A 202 -16.17 -7.04 -8.71
N LYS A 203 -15.28 -7.44 -7.81
CA LYS A 203 -14.52 -6.50 -6.95
C LYS A 203 -13.73 -5.48 -7.78
N PHE A 204 -13.10 -5.92 -8.86
CA PHE A 204 -12.38 -5.02 -9.75
C PHE A 204 -13.31 -4.01 -10.40
N LEU A 205 -14.43 -4.46 -10.99
CA LEU A 205 -15.37 -3.60 -11.69
C LEU A 205 -16.09 -2.64 -10.72
N GLU A 206 -16.38 -3.05 -9.49
CA GLU A 206 -16.93 -2.18 -8.46
C GLU A 206 -16.03 -0.95 -8.25
N VAL A 207 -14.74 -1.16 -8.06
CA VAL A 207 -13.77 -0.06 -7.85
C VAL A 207 -13.56 0.74 -9.14
N TYR A 208 -13.35 0.04 -10.27
CA TYR A 208 -13.08 0.69 -11.56
C TYR A 208 -14.22 1.60 -12.00
N LEU A 209 -15.45 1.12 -11.91
CA LEU A 209 -16.63 1.86 -12.36
C LEU A 209 -17.07 2.93 -11.35
N PHE A 210 -16.82 2.74 -10.06
CA PHE A 210 -17.03 3.78 -9.05
C PHE A 210 -16.21 5.03 -9.37
N TYR A 211 -14.92 4.88 -9.66
CA TYR A 211 -14.08 6.02 -10.03
C TYR A 211 -14.39 6.58 -11.42
N LYS A 212 -14.89 5.77 -12.33
CA LYS A 212 -15.27 6.22 -13.67
C LYS A 212 -16.61 6.96 -13.68
N TYR A 213 -17.53 6.54 -12.86
CA TYR A 213 -18.89 7.08 -12.76
C TYR A 213 -19.19 7.49 -11.32
N SER A 214 -18.55 8.56 -10.85
CA SER A 214 -18.62 9.03 -9.46
C SER A 214 -20.02 9.44 -8.98
N THR A 215 -21.01 9.55 -9.88
CA THR A 215 -22.41 9.83 -9.55
C THR A 215 -23.20 8.59 -9.11
N VAL A 216 -22.61 7.40 -9.25
CA VAL A 216 -23.27 6.14 -8.91
C VAL A 216 -23.19 5.88 -7.41
N LYS A 217 -24.34 5.75 -6.76
CA LYS A 217 -24.43 5.50 -5.32
C LYS A 217 -24.20 4.03 -4.94
N SER A 218 -24.45 3.12 -5.88
CA SER A 218 -24.26 1.67 -5.68
C SER A 218 -23.87 0.98 -6.98
N PHE A 219 -23.04 -0.05 -6.87
CA PHE A 219 -22.71 -0.90 -8.01
C PHE A 219 -23.89 -1.80 -8.36
N GLY A 220 -24.26 -1.86 -9.63
CA GLY A 220 -25.39 -2.65 -10.10
C GLY A 220 -25.42 -2.81 -11.60
N ILE A 221 -26.47 -3.47 -12.10
CA ILE A 221 -26.66 -3.81 -13.51
C ILE A 221 -26.61 -2.55 -14.39
N GLU A 222 -27.21 -1.46 -13.97
CA GLU A 222 -27.26 -0.20 -14.74
C GLU A 222 -25.85 0.34 -15.06
N VAL A 223 -24.92 0.22 -14.11
CA VAL A 223 -23.54 0.70 -14.28
C VAL A 223 -22.77 -0.19 -15.22
N LEU A 224 -22.97 -1.51 -15.11
CA LEU A 224 -22.37 -2.50 -15.99
C LEU A 224 -22.92 -2.30 -17.42
N GLU A 225 -24.22 -2.16 -17.60
CA GLU A 225 -24.83 -1.90 -18.91
C GLU A 225 -24.30 -0.59 -19.51
N ARG A 226 -24.24 0.48 -18.74
CA ARG A 226 -23.67 1.75 -19.20
C ARG A 226 -22.24 1.61 -19.72
N PHE A 227 -21.42 0.78 -19.05
CA PHE A 227 -20.03 0.60 -19.43
C PHE A 227 -19.86 -0.39 -20.58
N PHE A 228 -20.55 -1.54 -20.53
CA PHE A 228 -20.38 -2.62 -21.51
C PHE A 228 -21.35 -2.53 -22.70
N LYS A 229 -22.27 -1.56 -22.72
CA LYS A 229 -23.21 -1.38 -23.83
C LYS A 229 -22.45 -1.19 -25.14
N SER A 230 -22.58 -2.19 -26.01
CA SER A 230 -22.08 -2.20 -27.38
C SER A 230 -23.19 -2.82 -28.22
N ASP A 231 -23.48 -2.24 -29.38
CA ASP A 231 -24.49 -2.79 -30.29
C ASP A 231 -24.04 -4.12 -30.93
N ASP A 232 -22.69 -4.33 -30.94
CA ASP A 232 -22.11 -5.48 -31.63
C ASP A 232 -22.02 -6.76 -30.77
N ASP A 233 -22.06 -6.63 -29.40
CA ASP A 233 -21.76 -7.76 -28.48
C ASP A 233 -22.75 -7.87 -27.30
N LYS A 234 -24.03 -7.75 -27.53
CA LYS A 234 -25.09 -7.89 -26.51
C LYS A 234 -24.99 -9.20 -25.72
N ALA A 235 -24.63 -10.29 -26.41
CA ALA A 235 -24.51 -11.61 -25.77
C ALA A 235 -23.37 -11.64 -24.73
N VAL A 236 -22.21 -11.06 -25.03
CA VAL A 236 -21.05 -11.06 -24.12
C VAL A 236 -21.27 -10.07 -22.97
N SER A 237 -21.92 -8.93 -23.22
CA SER A 237 -22.33 -8.01 -22.16
C SER A 237 -23.27 -8.69 -21.15
N SER A 238 -24.21 -9.50 -21.63
CA SER A 238 -25.08 -10.32 -20.77
C SER A 238 -24.29 -11.36 -19.97
N LEU A 239 -23.28 -11.99 -20.57
CA LEU A 239 -22.39 -12.94 -19.87
C LEU A 239 -21.58 -12.27 -18.76
N VAL A 240 -21.09 -11.04 -18.99
CA VAL A 240 -20.39 -10.26 -17.94
C VAL A 240 -21.34 -10.00 -16.77
N ASN A 241 -22.57 -9.55 -17.07
CA ASN A 241 -23.59 -9.31 -16.04
C ASN A 241 -23.89 -10.59 -15.22
N ARG A 242 -24.04 -11.71 -15.88
CA ARG A 242 -24.23 -13.00 -15.20
C ARG A 242 -23.03 -13.39 -14.37
N CYS A 243 -21.82 -13.29 -14.92
CA CYS A 243 -20.59 -13.61 -14.22
C CYS A 243 -20.44 -12.80 -12.93
N VAL A 244 -20.67 -11.48 -13.02
CA VAL A 244 -20.52 -10.56 -11.88
C VAL A 244 -21.62 -10.75 -10.83
N ASN A 245 -22.86 -10.98 -11.24
CA ASN A 245 -23.99 -11.04 -10.31
C ASN A 245 -24.28 -12.45 -9.79
N GLU A 246 -24.18 -13.45 -10.65
CA GLU A 246 -24.56 -14.83 -10.32
C GLU A 246 -23.43 -15.64 -9.70
N LEU A 247 -22.17 -15.43 -10.12
CA LEU A 247 -21.03 -16.20 -9.62
C LEU A 247 -20.37 -15.61 -8.36
N SER A 248 -20.80 -14.41 -7.98
CA SER A 248 -20.24 -13.74 -6.78
C SER A 248 -21.12 -13.90 -5.53
N HIS A 249 -22.31 -14.49 -5.62
CA HIS A 249 -23.22 -14.68 -4.50
C HIS A 249 -23.26 -16.14 -4.02
N LEU A 250 -22.99 -16.35 -2.71
CA LEU A 250 -23.06 -17.66 -2.05
C LEU A 250 -24.42 -18.38 -2.18
N ARG A 251 -25.53 -17.64 -2.29
CA ARG A 251 -26.87 -18.20 -2.44
C ARG A 251 -27.00 -19.07 -3.69
N GLU A 252 -26.37 -18.67 -4.78
CA GLU A 252 -26.46 -19.40 -6.05
C GLU A 252 -25.45 -20.54 -6.15
N ILE A 253 -24.37 -20.52 -5.35
CA ILE A 253 -23.44 -21.64 -5.24
C ILE A 253 -24.14 -22.89 -4.68
N MET A 254 -25.07 -22.73 -3.73
CA MET A 254 -25.84 -23.84 -3.18
C MET A 254 -26.86 -24.40 -4.18
N GLU A 255 -27.38 -23.56 -5.08
CA GLU A 255 -28.35 -23.98 -6.11
C GLU A 255 -27.69 -24.58 -7.35
N ARG A 256 -26.47 -24.18 -7.68
CA ARG A 256 -25.73 -24.62 -8.89
C ARG A 256 -24.81 -25.82 -8.68
N GLY A 257 -24.60 -26.23 -7.44
CA GLY A 257 -23.49 -27.10 -7.12
C GLY A 257 -22.14 -26.42 -7.38
N MET A 258 -21.05 -27.15 -7.20
CA MET A 258 -19.67 -26.62 -7.32
C MET A 258 -19.16 -26.56 -8.78
N LYS A 259 -20.00 -26.16 -9.74
CA LYS A 259 -19.56 -26.07 -11.13
C LYS A 259 -18.98 -24.69 -11.45
N PRO A 260 -17.66 -24.55 -11.63
CA PRO A 260 -17.04 -23.31 -12.08
C PRO A 260 -17.45 -23.00 -13.52
N LEU A 261 -17.23 -21.75 -13.97
CA LEU A 261 -17.29 -21.41 -15.39
C LEU A 261 -16.35 -22.30 -16.20
N ASP A 262 -16.79 -22.69 -17.39
CA ASP A 262 -15.89 -23.38 -18.31
C ASP A 262 -14.76 -22.45 -18.77
N ILE A 263 -13.57 -23.03 -19.03
CA ILE A 263 -12.39 -22.29 -19.48
C ILE A 263 -12.68 -21.38 -20.68
N PRO A 264 -13.35 -21.82 -21.75
CA PRO A 264 -13.67 -20.98 -22.90
C PRO A 264 -14.53 -19.77 -22.55
N GLU A 265 -15.51 -19.93 -21.65
CA GLU A 265 -16.40 -18.83 -21.24
C GLU A 265 -15.66 -17.78 -20.40
N SER A 266 -14.92 -18.22 -19.41
CA SER A 266 -14.15 -17.31 -18.53
C SER A 266 -13.09 -16.53 -19.31
N LYS A 267 -12.40 -17.20 -20.24
CA LYS A 267 -11.45 -16.59 -21.17
C LYS A 267 -12.12 -15.53 -22.06
N LYS A 268 -13.30 -15.83 -22.62
CA LYS A 268 -14.05 -14.91 -23.46
C LYS A 268 -14.49 -13.67 -22.69
N ILE A 269 -15.00 -13.84 -21.47
CA ILE A 269 -15.41 -12.74 -20.60
C ILE A 269 -14.20 -11.86 -20.26
N ALA A 270 -13.09 -12.45 -19.85
CA ALA A 270 -11.88 -11.72 -19.51
C ALA A 270 -11.37 -10.87 -20.68
N LYS A 271 -11.26 -11.46 -21.87
CA LYS A 271 -10.85 -10.74 -23.08
C LYS A 271 -11.78 -9.56 -23.39
N PHE A 272 -13.07 -9.79 -23.40
CA PHE A 272 -14.06 -8.74 -23.66
C PHE A 272 -13.95 -7.58 -22.67
N VAL A 273 -13.79 -7.87 -21.39
CA VAL A 273 -13.62 -6.84 -20.34
C VAL A 273 -12.35 -6.03 -20.59
N LEU A 274 -11.21 -6.69 -20.83
CA LEU A 274 -9.94 -6.04 -21.09
C LEU A 274 -9.97 -5.19 -22.37
N GLU A 275 -10.52 -5.71 -23.46
CA GLU A 275 -10.71 -4.99 -24.73
C GLU A 275 -11.61 -3.77 -24.56
N THR A 276 -12.69 -3.91 -23.78
CA THR A 276 -13.59 -2.78 -23.50
C THR A 276 -12.90 -1.70 -22.69
N ILE A 277 -12.10 -2.06 -21.68
CA ILE A 277 -11.31 -1.10 -20.91
C ILE A 277 -10.29 -0.42 -21.83
N LYS A 278 -9.53 -1.18 -22.60
CA LYS A 278 -8.54 -0.66 -23.55
C LYS A 278 -9.14 0.34 -24.54
N ARG A 279 -10.32 0.04 -25.08
CA ARG A 279 -11.02 0.90 -26.03
C ARG A 279 -11.57 2.18 -25.40
N LYS A 280 -12.15 2.09 -24.19
CA LYS A 280 -12.86 3.21 -23.54
C LYS A 280 -11.97 4.07 -22.63
N ASP A 281 -10.81 3.55 -22.25
CA ASP A 281 -9.89 4.19 -21.29
C ASP A 281 -8.45 3.67 -21.53
N PRO A 282 -7.88 3.97 -22.71
CA PRO A 282 -6.59 3.40 -23.12
C PRO A 282 -5.45 3.75 -22.17
N GLU A 283 -5.34 5.01 -21.73
CA GLU A 283 -4.30 5.44 -20.82
C GLU A 283 -4.34 4.68 -19.48
N ARG A 284 -5.53 4.51 -18.94
CA ARG A 284 -5.71 3.75 -17.70
C ARG A 284 -5.45 2.26 -17.87
N TYR A 285 -5.77 1.71 -19.03
CA TYR A 285 -5.47 0.32 -19.37
C TYR A 285 -3.95 0.10 -19.43
N GLU A 286 -3.21 0.99 -20.09
CA GLU A 286 -1.74 0.96 -20.18
C GLU A 286 -1.11 1.05 -18.79
N ALA A 287 -1.53 2.02 -17.97
CA ALA A 287 -1.04 2.17 -16.60
C ALA A 287 -1.33 0.93 -15.72
N LEU A 288 -2.48 0.28 -15.93
CA LEU A 288 -2.80 -0.98 -15.24
C LEU A 288 -1.88 -2.13 -15.68
N CYS A 289 -1.60 -2.24 -16.98
CA CYS A 289 -0.66 -3.24 -17.51
C CYS A 289 0.76 -3.01 -17.00
N GLU A 290 1.24 -1.78 -17.01
CA GLU A 290 2.53 -1.40 -16.44
C GLU A 290 2.62 -1.77 -14.95
N SER A 291 1.55 -1.49 -14.18
CA SER A 291 1.51 -1.76 -12.75
C SER A 291 1.66 -3.24 -12.37
N ILE A 292 1.37 -4.13 -13.30
CA ILE A 292 1.52 -5.59 -13.13
C ILE A 292 2.70 -6.17 -13.96
N GLY A 293 3.49 -5.31 -14.62
CA GLY A 293 4.63 -5.69 -15.44
C GLY A 293 4.24 -6.51 -16.67
N LYS A 294 3.11 -6.20 -17.30
CA LYS A 294 2.60 -6.87 -18.51
C LYS A 294 2.49 -5.92 -19.69
N SER A 295 2.57 -6.48 -20.90
CA SER A 295 2.31 -5.72 -22.12
C SER A 295 0.86 -5.27 -22.20
N SER A 296 0.63 -4.09 -22.78
CA SER A 296 -0.71 -3.62 -23.14
C SER A 296 -1.27 -4.24 -24.44
N GLU A 297 -0.53 -5.12 -25.08
CA GLU A 297 -1.02 -5.96 -26.19
C GLU A 297 -1.91 -7.09 -25.65
N LEU A 298 -3.08 -7.30 -26.28
CA LEU A 298 -4.08 -8.30 -25.91
C LEU A 298 -4.03 -9.53 -26.82
#